data_91163762fc33272a2b1f2018d9035dd0
#
_entry.id   91163762fc33272a2b1f2018d9035dd0
#
_cell.length_a   1.000
_cell.length_b   1.000
_cell.length_c   1.000
_cell.angle_alpha   90.00
_cell.angle_beta   90.00
_cell.angle_gamma   90.00
#
_symmetry.space_group_name_H-M   'P 1'
#
loop_
_entity.id
_entity.type
_entity.pdbx_description
1 polymer ?
#
loop_
_entity_poly.entity_id
_entity_poly.type
_entity_poly.pdbx_seq_one_letter_code
_entity_poly.pdbx_strand_id
1 'polypeptide(L)'
;MSSRETGPGGLPYRPCAGVVLINTEGLIFAGRRIDGPREAWQMPQGGIDRGETPLEAALRELGEETGLPPDAVEVVAETGDWVDYDLPPELLGKVWGGKFGGQRQKWVLMRLTGDEDLINIATTHPEFDEWRWLSADDLIARIVPFKRAVYHRVLAAFSDYLA
;
A
#
# COMPACT_ATOMS: atom_id res chain seq x y z
N MET A 1 8.43 -19.58 -8.34
CA MET A 1 8.30 -18.95 -9.66
C MET A 1 8.97 -17.59 -9.65
N SER A 2 9.89 -17.39 -10.56
CA SER A 2 10.58 -16.12 -10.62
C SER A 2 9.66 -15.03 -11.18
N SER A 3 9.65 -13.87 -10.56
CA SER A 3 8.99 -12.71 -11.12
C SER A 3 9.82 -12.19 -12.29
N ARG A 4 9.18 -11.47 -13.20
CA ARG A 4 9.87 -10.85 -14.32
C ARG A 4 10.83 -9.78 -13.77
N GLU A 5 12.00 -9.68 -14.37
CA GLU A 5 12.97 -8.65 -13.98
C GLU A 5 12.59 -7.27 -14.50
N THR A 6 11.88 -7.22 -15.64
CA THR A 6 11.45 -5.97 -16.25
C THR A 6 9.97 -6.01 -16.58
N GLY A 7 9.35 -4.85 -16.53
CA GLY A 7 7.96 -4.65 -16.88
C GLY A 7 7.77 -4.10 -18.28
N PRO A 8 6.61 -3.50 -18.55
CA PRO A 8 6.29 -2.88 -19.82
C PRO A 8 7.36 -1.89 -20.29
N GLY A 9 7.62 -1.86 -21.59
CA GLY A 9 8.62 -0.98 -22.18
C GLY A 9 10.06 -1.38 -21.88
N GLY A 10 10.28 -2.59 -21.32
CA GLY A 10 11.61 -3.04 -20.92
C GLY A 10 12.13 -2.32 -19.67
N LEU A 11 11.27 -1.62 -18.94
CA LEU A 11 11.65 -0.84 -17.76
C LEU A 11 11.61 -1.69 -16.50
N PRO A 12 12.46 -1.38 -15.50
CA PRO A 12 12.44 -2.13 -14.24
C PRO A 12 11.17 -1.85 -13.45
N TYR A 13 10.86 -2.74 -12.49
CA TYR A 13 9.84 -2.51 -11.50
C TYR A 13 10.37 -1.66 -10.35
N ARG A 14 9.54 -0.76 -9.84
CA ARG A 14 9.88 0.04 -8.65
C ARG A 14 9.58 -0.79 -7.40
N PRO A 15 10.59 -1.09 -6.56
CA PRO A 15 10.33 -1.86 -5.34
C PRO A 15 9.62 -0.98 -4.30
N CYS A 16 8.51 -1.51 -3.78
CA CYS A 16 7.65 -0.79 -2.84
C CYS A 16 7.22 -1.69 -1.70
N ALA A 17 6.86 -1.07 -0.58
CA ALA A 17 6.27 -1.75 0.55
C ALA A 17 4.92 -1.12 0.87
N GLY A 18 3.95 -1.95 1.24
CA GLY A 18 2.63 -1.49 1.62
C GLY A 18 2.20 -2.07 2.95
N VAL A 19 1.20 -1.44 3.55
CA VAL A 19 0.67 -1.83 4.86
C VAL A 19 -0.82 -2.11 4.75
N VAL A 20 -1.21 -3.31 5.17
CA VAL A 20 -2.60 -3.62 5.46
C VAL A 20 -2.76 -3.40 6.96
N LEU A 21 -3.24 -2.21 7.34
CA LEU A 21 -3.46 -1.85 8.74
C LEU A 21 -4.89 -2.18 9.10
N ILE A 22 -5.08 -3.04 10.11
CA ILE A 22 -6.41 -3.45 10.56
C ILE A 22 -6.67 -2.99 11.99
N ASN A 23 -7.96 -2.77 12.29
CA ASN A 23 -8.42 -2.55 13.66
C ASN A 23 -8.81 -3.88 14.30
N THR A 24 -9.35 -3.83 15.52
CA THR A 24 -9.76 -5.04 16.25
C THR A 24 -10.92 -5.78 15.59
N GLU A 25 -11.67 -5.12 14.73
CA GLU A 25 -12.78 -5.74 14.00
C GLU A 25 -12.35 -6.33 12.66
N GLY A 26 -11.06 -6.20 12.29
CA GLY A 26 -10.56 -6.70 11.01
C GLY A 26 -10.87 -5.79 9.83
N LEU A 27 -11.30 -4.56 10.09
CA LEU A 27 -11.48 -3.55 9.04
C LEU A 27 -10.15 -2.91 8.70
N ILE A 28 -10.03 -2.44 7.48
CA ILE A 28 -8.77 -2.00 6.88
C ILE A 28 -8.72 -0.48 6.78
N PHE A 29 -7.59 0.10 7.20
CA PHE A 29 -7.33 1.52 6.98
C PHE A 29 -7.22 1.81 5.49
N ALA A 30 -7.99 2.78 5.03
CA ALA A 30 -7.88 3.31 3.68
C ALA A 30 -7.91 4.83 3.72
N GLY A 31 -7.03 5.45 2.94
CA GLY A 31 -6.99 6.88 2.78
C GLY A 31 -7.45 7.29 1.39
N ARG A 32 -8.16 8.41 1.32
CA ARG A 32 -8.54 9.00 0.05
C ARG A 32 -7.38 9.87 -0.44
N ARG A 33 -6.89 9.56 -1.62
CA ARG A 33 -5.74 10.27 -2.18
C ARG A 33 -6.07 11.71 -2.52
N ILE A 34 -5.14 12.62 -2.18
CA ILE A 34 -5.20 14.02 -2.57
C ILE A 34 -4.98 14.16 -4.06
N ASP A 35 -4.01 13.38 -4.60
CA ASP A 35 -3.66 13.38 -6.02
C ASP A 35 -4.35 12.22 -6.74
N GLY A 36 -4.58 12.39 -8.03
CA GLY A 36 -5.11 11.32 -8.87
C GLY A 36 -6.62 11.38 -9.04
N PRO A 37 -7.23 10.27 -9.47
CA PRO A 37 -8.67 10.22 -9.72
C PRO A 37 -9.48 10.54 -8.48
N ARG A 38 -10.56 11.25 -8.67
CA ARG A 38 -11.47 11.62 -7.61
C ARG A 38 -12.00 10.36 -6.93
N GLU A 39 -11.98 10.34 -5.59
CA GLU A 39 -12.47 9.24 -4.78
C GLU A 39 -11.65 7.94 -4.87
N ALA A 40 -10.39 8.04 -5.25
CA ALA A 40 -9.49 6.90 -5.19
C ALA A 40 -9.03 6.68 -3.75
N TRP A 41 -9.41 5.54 -3.18
CA TRP A 41 -9.03 5.14 -1.83
C TRP A 41 -7.96 4.06 -1.92
N GLN A 42 -6.98 4.11 -1.02
CA GLN A 42 -5.90 3.12 -1.03
C GLN A 42 -5.31 2.90 0.35
N MET A 43 -4.61 1.79 0.49
CA MET A 43 -3.80 1.49 1.66
C MET A 43 -2.47 2.24 1.60
N PRO A 44 -1.83 2.50 2.76
CA PRO A 44 -0.50 3.14 2.77
C PRO A 44 0.52 2.29 2.03
N GLN A 45 1.35 2.94 1.22
CA GLN A 45 2.46 2.28 0.53
C GLN A 45 3.42 3.31 -0.05
N GLY A 46 4.65 2.88 -0.30
CA GLY A 46 5.64 3.73 -0.94
C GLY A 46 6.90 2.97 -1.28
N GLY A 47 7.86 3.66 -1.87
CA GLY A 47 9.11 3.06 -2.31
C GLY A 47 9.98 2.57 -1.16
N ILE A 48 10.69 1.47 -1.41
CA ILE A 48 11.72 0.96 -0.50
C ILE A 48 13.00 1.71 -0.79
N ASP A 49 13.54 2.38 0.22
CA ASP A 49 14.80 3.12 0.06
C ASP A 49 15.99 2.17 0.07
N ARG A 50 17.07 2.63 -0.50
CA ARG A 50 18.30 1.83 -0.56
C ARG A 50 18.75 1.47 0.87
N GLY A 51 18.97 0.17 1.08
CA GLY A 51 19.39 -0.34 2.38
C GLY A 51 18.27 -0.66 3.35
N GLU A 52 17.02 -0.34 3.00
CA GLU A 52 15.86 -0.72 3.83
C GLU A 52 15.38 -2.13 3.51
N THR A 53 14.93 -2.84 4.54
CA THR A 53 14.13 -4.04 4.32
C THR A 53 12.69 -3.62 3.98
N PRO A 54 11.89 -4.50 3.37
CA PRO A 54 10.47 -4.20 3.15
C PRO A 54 9.72 -3.81 4.43
N LEU A 55 9.98 -4.49 5.54
CA LEU A 55 9.35 -4.16 6.83
C LEU A 55 9.73 -2.76 7.31
N GLU A 56 11.01 -2.41 7.23
CA GLU A 56 11.47 -1.07 7.60
C GLU A 56 10.80 0.01 6.75
N ALA A 57 10.71 -0.23 5.44
CA ALA A 57 10.03 0.69 4.53
C ALA A 57 8.54 0.80 4.84
N ALA A 58 7.88 -0.33 5.14
CA ALA A 58 6.46 -0.34 5.48
C ALA A 58 6.18 0.49 6.74
N LEU A 59 6.98 0.33 7.78
CA LEU A 59 6.83 1.10 9.02
C LEU A 59 7.07 2.59 8.80
N ARG A 60 8.08 2.93 8.00
CA ARG A 60 8.36 4.32 7.67
C ARG A 60 7.23 4.95 6.88
N GLU A 61 6.74 4.26 5.84
CA GLU A 61 5.63 4.77 5.02
C GLU A 61 4.35 4.92 5.85
N LEU A 62 4.07 3.97 6.73
CA LEU A 62 2.93 4.08 7.63
C LEU A 62 3.02 5.36 8.47
N GLY A 63 4.18 5.63 9.04
CA GLY A 63 4.42 6.83 9.83
C GLY A 63 4.29 8.11 9.01
N GLU A 64 4.84 8.12 7.81
CA GLU A 64 4.79 9.29 6.92
C GLU A 64 3.36 9.61 6.46
N GLU A 65 2.53 8.58 6.25
CA GLU A 65 1.19 8.76 5.71
C GLU A 65 0.09 8.86 6.76
N THR A 66 0.29 8.27 7.94
CA THR A 66 -0.74 8.20 8.98
C THR A 66 -0.32 8.80 10.33
N GLY A 67 0.95 9.15 10.49
CA GLY A 67 1.46 9.64 11.75
C GLY A 67 1.65 8.59 12.83
N LEU A 68 1.35 7.32 12.56
CA LEU A 68 1.47 6.25 13.56
C LEU A 68 2.94 5.87 13.80
N PRO A 69 3.39 5.86 15.06
CA PRO A 69 4.73 5.36 15.38
C PRO A 69 4.73 3.83 15.36
N PRO A 70 5.92 3.20 15.22
CA PRO A 70 6.01 1.73 15.17
C PRO A 70 5.43 1.02 16.39
N ASP A 71 5.48 1.63 17.56
CA ASP A 71 4.97 1.04 18.80
C ASP A 71 3.44 1.10 18.93
N ALA A 72 2.75 1.78 18.01
CA ALA A 72 1.29 1.81 17.96
C ALA A 72 0.69 0.65 17.17
N VAL A 73 1.52 -0.18 16.57
CA VAL A 73 1.07 -1.30 15.73
C VAL A 73 1.81 -2.58 16.09
N GLU A 74 1.16 -3.70 15.80
CA GLU A 74 1.75 -5.04 15.90
C GLU A 74 1.88 -5.61 14.50
N VAL A 75 3.08 -6.03 14.13
CA VAL A 75 3.31 -6.73 12.85
C VAL A 75 2.78 -8.16 12.99
N VAL A 76 1.82 -8.53 12.15
CA VAL A 76 1.15 -9.82 12.23
C VAL A 76 1.67 -10.80 11.17
N ALA A 77 1.84 -10.35 9.94
CA ALA A 77 2.25 -11.21 8.84
C ALA A 77 2.81 -10.37 7.69
N GLU A 78 3.49 -11.03 6.76
CA GLU A 78 4.00 -10.41 5.53
C GLU A 78 3.68 -11.31 4.35
N THR A 79 3.55 -10.73 3.16
CA THR A 79 3.46 -11.53 1.95
C THR A 79 4.81 -12.21 1.72
N GLY A 80 4.80 -13.50 1.37
CA GLY A 80 6.04 -14.25 1.13
C GLY A 80 6.73 -13.83 -0.15
N ASP A 81 5.95 -13.59 -1.19
CA ASP A 81 6.46 -13.25 -2.52
C ASP A 81 6.17 -11.79 -2.85
N TRP A 82 6.90 -11.28 -3.85
CA TRP A 82 6.63 -10.00 -4.45
C TRP A 82 5.30 -10.06 -5.20
N VAL A 83 4.52 -9.00 -5.08
CA VAL A 83 3.27 -8.82 -5.84
C VAL A 83 3.53 -7.71 -6.85
N ASP A 84 3.50 -8.06 -8.12
CA ASP A 84 3.85 -7.12 -9.20
C ASP A 84 2.59 -6.59 -9.88
N TYR A 85 2.64 -5.32 -10.31
CA TYR A 85 1.68 -4.83 -11.29
C TYR A 85 2.38 -3.99 -12.34
N ASP A 86 1.81 -4.01 -13.55
CA ASP A 86 2.31 -3.25 -14.68
C ASP A 86 1.54 -1.95 -14.79
N LEU A 87 2.23 -0.86 -15.15
CA LEU A 87 1.55 0.39 -15.45
C LEU A 87 0.71 0.22 -16.72
N PRO A 88 -0.50 0.79 -16.74
CA PRO A 88 -1.27 0.85 -17.98
C PRO A 88 -0.52 1.72 -19.02
N PRO A 89 -0.71 1.43 -20.31
CA PRO A 89 0.02 2.14 -21.38
C PRO A 89 -0.06 3.66 -21.29
N GLU A 90 -1.19 4.20 -20.88
CA GLU A 90 -1.41 5.64 -20.77
C GLU A 90 -0.58 6.33 -19.69
N LEU A 91 -0.07 5.56 -18.72
CA LEU A 91 0.77 6.09 -17.65
C LEU A 91 2.26 5.77 -17.87
N LEU A 92 2.55 4.81 -18.74
CA LEU A 92 3.93 4.39 -19.01
C LEU A 92 4.73 5.57 -19.56
N GLY A 93 5.90 5.83 -18.97
CA GLY A 93 6.75 6.95 -19.33
C GLY A 93 6.36 8.28 -18.73
N LYS A 94 5.24 8.36 -17.99
CA LYS A 94 4.71 9.62 -17.45
C LYS A 94 4.85 9.77 -15.94
N VAL A 95 4.79 8.65 -15.21
CA VAL A 95 4.92 8.66 -13.75
C VAL A 95 6.32 8.25 -13.35
N TRP A 96 6.75 8.65 -12.17
CA TRP A 96 8.10 8.36 -11.61
C TRP A 96 9.24 8.72 -12.55
N GLY A 97 9.06 9.82 -13.30
CA GLY A 97 10.08 10.27 -14.26
C GLY A 97 10.28 9.34 -15.44
N GLY A 98 9.33 8.44 -15.73
CA GLY A 98 9.42 7.48 -16.81
C GLY A 98 10.41 6.34 -16.59
N LYS A 99 10.88 6.16 -15.35
CA LYS A 99 11.96 5.20 -15.04
C LYS A 99 11.49 3.77 -14.83
N PHE A 100 10.20 3.55 -14.54
CA PHE A 100 9.69 2.25 -14.15
C PHE A 100 8.51 1.82 -15.02
N GLY A 101 8.35 0.52 -15.21
CA GLY A 101 7.22 -0.07 -15.93
C GLY A 101 6.09 -0.51 -15.04
N GLY A 102 6.28 -0.47 -13.74
CA GLY A 102 5.29 -0.88 -12.75
C GLY A 102 5.90 -0.90 -11.38
N GLN A 103 5.23 -1.55 -10.44
CA GLN A 103 5.74 -1.73 -9.08
C GLN A 103 5.84 -3.21 -8.74
N ARG A 104 6.81 -3.51 -7.91
CA ARG A 104 7.01 -4.80 -7.26
C ARG A 104 6.84 -4.55 -5.78
N GLN A 105 5.87 -5.21 -5.15
CA GLN A 105 5.43 -4.85 -3.81
C GLN A 105 5.54 -6.00 -2.83
N LYS A 106 5.99 -5.68 -1.61
CA LYS A 106 5.83 -6.54 -0.42
C LYS A 106 4.84 -5.86 0.50
N TRP A 107 3.91 -6.64 1.06
CA TRP A 107 2.87 -6.12 1.94
C TRP A 107 3.01 -6.70 3.34
N VAL A 108 2.77 -5.87 4.33
CA VAL A 108 2.85 -6.22 5.74
C VAL A 108 1.49 -6.00 6.38
N LEU A 109 0.96 -7.05 7.02
CA LEU A 109 -0.26 -6.95 7.81
C LEU A 109 0.09 -6.49 9.21
N MET A 110 -0.50 -5.37 9.64
CA MET A 110 -0.30 -4.80 10.96
C MET A 110 -1.63 -4.57 11.63
N ARG A 111 -1.68 -4.78 12.95
CA ARG A 111 -2.86 -4.48 13.77
C ARG A 111 -2.59 -3.22 14.59
N LEU A 112 -3.54 -2.29 14.58
CA LEU A 112 -3.46 -1.12 15.44
C LEU A 112 -3.64 -1.56 16.90
N THR A 113 -2.63 -1.28 17.72
CA THR A 113 -2.65 -1.58 19.16
C THR A 113 -2.76 -0.33 20.01
N GLY A 114 -2.41 0.82 19.41
CA GLY A 114 -2.60 2.12 20.05
C GLY A 114 -4.00 2.67 19.82
N ASP A 115 -4.22 3.87 20.31
CA ASP A 115 -5.48 4.57 20.12
C ASP A 115 -5.62 5.03 18.67
N GLU A 116 -6.80 4.86 18.10
CA GLU A 116 -7.06 5.33 16.73
C GLU A 116 -6.93 6.86 16.61
N ASP A 117 -7.06 7.59 17.71
CA ASP A 117 -6.83 9.05 17.73
C ASP A 117 -5.39 9.43 17.41
N LEU A 118 -4.46 8.46 17.44
CA LEU A 118 -3.09 8.70 17.01
C LEU A 118 -2.97 8.85 15.49
N ILE A 119 -3.96 8.38 14.75
CA ILE A 119 -3.95 8.52 13.29
C ILE A 119 -4.12 9.98 12.92
N ASN A 120 -3.13 10.52 12.23
CA ASN A 120 -3.13 11.92 11.77
C ASN A 120 -2.58 11.97 10.36
N ILE A 121 -3.47 12.13 9.39
CA ILE A 121 -3.10 12.17 7.97
C ILE A 121 -2.57 13.54 7.54
N ALA A 122 -2.65 14.56 8.40
CA ALA A 122 -2.11 15.88 8.12
C ALA A 122 -0.60 15.90 8.46
N THR A 123 0.16 15.10 7.73
CA THR A 123 1.60 14.95 7.92
C THR A 123 2.36 16.00 7.10
N THR A 124 3.71 15.97 7.16
CA THR A 124 4.55 16.95 6.45
C THR A 124 4.31 16.95 4.94
N HIS A 125 4.13 15.77 4.35
CA HIS A 125 3.82 15.60 2.92
C HIS A 125 2.55 14.76 2.81
N PRO A 126 1.37 15.36 3.00
CA PRO A 126 0.14 14.57 3.10
C PRO A 126 -0.20 13.86 1.79
N GLU A 127 -0.53 12.59 1.90
CA GLU A 127 -1.00 11.75 0.78
C GLU A 127 -2.52 11.68 0.73
N PHE A 128 -3.17 11.83 1.89
CA PHE A 128 -4.60 11.62 2.05
C PHE A 128 -5.28 12.86 2.64
N ASP A 129 -6.52 13.11 2.22
CA ASP A 129 -7.35 14.18 2.80
C ASP A 129 -8.51 13.65 3.66
N GLU A 130 -8.74 12.33 3.64
CA GLU A 130 -9.73 11.66 4.48
C GLU A 130 -9.27 10.21 4.69
N TRP A 131 -9.69 9.58 5.79
CA TRP A 131 -9.44 8.15 5.99
C TRP A 131 -10.65 7.46 6.60
N ARG A 132 -10.76 6.16 6.39
CA ARG A 132 -11.84 5.32 6.92
C ARG A 132 -11.34 3.91 7.18
N TRP A 133 -12.07 3.20 8.04
CA TRP A 133 -11.97 1.75 8.14
C TRP A 133 -12.93 1.16 7.12
N LEU A 134 -12.41 0.33 6.21
CA LEU A 134 -13.21 -0.29 5.15
C LEU A 134 -13.10 -1.81 5.20
N SER A 135 -14.16 -2.48 4.73
CA SER A 135 -14.06 -3.91 4.45
C SER A 135 -13.19 -4.14 3.21
N ALA A 136 -12.72 -5.37 3.02
CA ALA A 136 -11.95 -5.72 1.82
C ALA A 136 -12.73 -5.42 0.54
N ASP A 137 -14.00 -5.78 0.50
CA ASP A 137 -14.85 -5.56 -0.67
C ASP A 137 -15.02 -4.08 -1.00
N ASP A 138 -15.24 -3.25 0.03
CA ASP A 138 -15.38 -1.81 -0.16
C ASP A 138 -14.08 -1.18 -0.66
N LEU A 139 -12.95 -1.63 -0.12
CA LEU A 139 -11.65 -1.12 -0.54
C LEU A 139 -11.37 -1.46 -2.01
N ILE A 140 -11.63 -2.71 -2.39
CA ILE A 140 -11.44 -3.15 -3.78
C ILE A 140 -12.33 -2.36 -4.73
N ALA A 141 -13.55 -2.04 -4.31
CA ALA A 141 -14.47 -1.25 -5.12
C ALA A 141 -13.99 0.21 -5.30
N ARG A 142 -13.19 0.73 -4.38
CA ARG A 142 -12.80 2.14 -4.34
C ARG A 142 -11.36 2.40 -4.80
N ILE A 143 -10.55 1.36 -4.96
CA ILE A 143 -9.20 1.54 -5.50
C ILE A 143 -9.25 1.83 -7.00
N VAL A 144 -8.27 2.57 -7.49
CA VAL A 144 -8.14 2.81 -8.93
C VAL A 144 -8.13 1.48 -9.69
N PRO A 145 -8.89 1.36 -10.79
CA PRO A 145 -9.14 0.06 -11.44
C PRO A 145 -7.90 -0.78 -11.77
N PHE A 146 -6.82 -0.17 -12.21
CA PHE A 146 -5.64 -0.95 -12.63
C PHE A 146 -4.89 -1.59 -11.45
N LYS A 147 -5.23 -1.23 -10.20
CA LYS A 147 -4.64 -1.83 -9.00
C LYS A 147 -5.55 -2.89 -8.36
N ARG A 148 -6.76 -3.11 -8.89
CA ARG A 148 -7.71 -4.06 -8.28
C ARG A 148 -7.16 -5.47 -8.16
N ALA A 149 -6.49 -5.96 -9.20
CA ALA A 149 -5.93 -7.31 -9.18
C ALA A 149 -4.88 -7.47 -8.08
N VAL A 150 -4.04 -6.45 -7.88
CA VAL A 150 -3.04 -6.46 -6.80
C VAL A 150 -3.72 -6.51 -5.44
N TYR A 151 -4.73 -5.67 -5.23
CA TYR A 151 -5.45 -5.63 -3.96
C TYR A 151 -6.17 -6.94 -3.67
N HIS A 152 -6.77 -7.59 -4.70
CA HIS A 152 -7.35 -8.91 -4.54
C HIS A 152 -6.33 -9.93 -4.04
N ARG A 153 -5.14 -9.95 -4.64
CA ARG A 153 -4.07 -10.89 -4.24
C ARG A 153 -3.60 -10.62 -2.83
N VAL A 154 -3.35 -9.37 -2.48
CA VAL A 154 -2.86 -8.98 -1.16
C VAL A 154 -3.88 -9.32 -0.07
N LEU A 155 -5.13 -8.91 -0.28
CA LEU A 155 -6.18 -9.13 0.72
C LEU A 155 -6.54 -10.62 0.84
N ALA A 156 -6.45 -11.39 -0.24
CA ALA A 156 -6.63 -12.84 -0.18
C ALA A 156 -5.54 -13.49 0.67
N ALA A 157 -4.29 -13.01 0.58
CA ALA A 157 -3.19 -13.55 1.37
C ALA A 157 -3.41 -13.38 2.88
N PHE A 158 -4.16 -12.36 3.28
CA PHE A 158 -4.43 -12.05 4.69
C PHE A 158 -5.89 -12.29 5.10
N SER A 159 -6.65 -13.03 4.29
CA SER A 159 -8.09 -13.19 4.47
C SER A 159 -8.51 -13.70 5.85
N ASP A 160 -7.68 -14.54 6.49
CA ASP A 160 -7.97 -15.08 7.82
C ASP A 160 -8.05 -14.01 8.92
N TYR A 161 -7.47 -12.84 8.68
CA TYR A 161 -7.41 -11.73 9.64
C TYR A 161 -8.43 -10.64 9.36
N LEU A 162 -9.10 -10.71 8.22
CA LEU A 162 -10.00 -9.64 7.78
C LEU A 162 -11.46 -9.93 8.14
N ALA A 163 -12.21 -8.86 8.35
CA ALA A 163 -13.63 -8.95 8.62
C ALA A 163 -14.42 -9.51 7.43
#